data_a7d233afdaf31524b5255a8ad2d06079
#
_entry.id   a7d233afdaf31524b5255a8ad2d06079
#
_cell.length_a   1.000
_cell.length_b   1.000
_cell.length_c   1.000
_cell.angle_alpha   90.00
_cell.angle_beta   90.00
_cell.angle_gamma   90.00
#
_symmetry.space_group_name_H-M   'P 1'
#
loop_
_entity.id
_entity.type
_entity.pdbx_description
1 polymer ?
#
loop_
_entity_poly.entity_id
_entity_poly.type
_entity_poly.pdbx_seq_one_letter_code
_entity_poly.pdbx_strand_id
1 'polypeptide(L)'
;IEVPQAPKPPRKPAPNAPQSELDKYNAQLAAHQKAVEAWNRDMKPEADKKTAEFNAAMAKALEPLSPQALRDNRIDAVIFCNTSGALPLPDLEGFANWVKSGGAFIGMHAGSDTLKDSLPFTDMLCGTFDGHGPQVPATLHAGDKEHPANGNIGDIWALSQEEMYLIKNQKRDQVRSVWFMRHHPNKPEEKGFFPVAWVRGLGEGRVFYTTLGHREDLWSTDPALKGRINPVETSNQFRNHLLGGIRWALGLAPGSAEPNPTTN
;
A
#
# COMPACT_ATOMS: atom_id res chain seq x y z
N ILE A 1 -1.88 17.55 -14.97
CA ILE A 1 -3.12 17.59 -15.83
C ILE A 1 -4.31 17.37 -14.90
N GLU A 2 -5.21 18.34 -14.81
CA GLU A 2 -6.43 18.23 -14.02
C GLU A 2 -7.52 17.60 -14.88
N VAL A 3 -8.04 16.45 -14.46
CA VAL A 3 -9.11 15.72 -15.16
C VAL A 3 -10.44 16.02 -14.47
N PRO A 4 -11.46 16.51 -15.20
CA PRO A 4 -12.79 16.69 -14.65
C PRO A 4 -13.34 15.39 -14.06
N GLN A 5 -13.96 15.48 -12.88
CA GLN A 5 -14.50 14.31 -12.17
C GLN A 5 -16.00 14.16 -12.42
N ALA A 6 -16.42 12.92 -12.61
CA ALA A 6 -17.85 12.60 -12.70
C ALA A 6 -18.57 12.87 -11.35
N PRO A 7 -19.87 13.21 -11.38
CA PRO A 7 -20.67 13.35 -10.16
C PRO A 7 -20.60 12.08 -9.31
N LYS A 8 -20.35 12.24 -8.00
CA LYS A 8 -20.32 11.11 -7.07
C LYS A 8 -21.74 10.70 -6.70
N PRO A 9 -22.05 9.38 -6.60
CA PRO A 9 -23.36 8.92 -6.19
C PRO A 9 -23.65 9.31 -4.73
N PRO A 10 -24.92 9.52 -4.37
CA PRO A 10 -25.30 9.77 -3.00
C PRO A 10 -24.99 8.56 -2.11
N ARG A 11 -24.67 8.82 -0.85
CA ARG A 11 -24.40 7.76 0.12
C ARG A 11 -25.68 6.98 0.40
N LYS A 12 -25.63 5.66 0.26
CA LYS A 12 -26.75 4.77 0.57
C LYS A 12 -27.08 4.84 2.07
N PRO A 13 -28.37 4.99 2.44
CA PRO A 13 -28.78 4.98 3.84
C PRO A 13 -28.59 3.60 4.48
N ALA A 14 -28.60 3.59 5.82
CA ALA A 14 -28.50 2.33 6.58
C ALA A 14 -29.68 1.39 6.25
N PRO A 15 -29.51 0.05 6.42
CA PRO A 15 -30.58 -0.91 6.12
C PRO A 15 -31.91 -0.65 6.86
N ASN A 16 -31.85 -0.05 8.05
CA ASN A 16 -33.01 0.26 8.90
C ASN A 16 -33.33 1.77 8.92
N ALA A 17 -32.95 2.51 7.88
CA ALA A 17 -33.22 3.95 7.81
C ALA A 17 -34.72 4.26 7.78
N PRO A 18 -35.15 5.36 8.40
CA PRO A 18 -36.54 5.83 8.33
C PRO A 18 -36.97 6.10 6.88
N GLN A 19 -38.30 5.97 6.60
CA GLN A 19 -38.86 6.21 5.26
C GLN A 19 -38.45 7.58 4.70
N SER A 20 -38.44 8.62 5.55
CA SER A 20 -38.03 9.97 5.15
C SER A 20 -36.60 10.07 4.65
N GLU A 21 -35.68 9.26 5.18
CA GLU A 21 -34.29 9.17 4.66
C GLU A 21 -34.23 8.42 3.33
N LEU A 22 -35.05 7.37 3.17
CA LEU A 22 -35.17 6.65 1.91
C LEU A 22 -35.73 7.53 0.79
N ASP A 23 -36.78 8.33 1.09
CA ASP A 23 -37.36 9.27 0.15
C ASP A 23 -36.36 10.36 -0.26
N LYS A 24 -35.58 10.89 0.70
CA LYS A 24 -34.50 11.84 0.45
C LYS A 24 -33.38 11.21 -0.43
N TYR A 25 -32.99 9.99 -0.12
CA TYR A 25 -32.01 9.27 -0.92
C TYR A 25 -32.48 9.04 -2.35
N ASN A 26 -33.75 8.63 -2.56
CA ASN A 26 -34.33 8.44 -3.88
C ASN A 26 -34.36 9.74 -4.69
N ALA A 27 -34.71 10.87 -4.06
CA ALA A 27 -34.66 12.18 -4.70
C ALA A 27 -33.22 12.58 -5.08
N GLN A 28 -32.24 12.33 -4.21
CA GLN A 28 -30.82 12.55 -4.50
C GLN A 28 -30.31 11.64 -5.63
N LEU A 29 -30.77 10.38 -5.68
CA LEU A 29 -30.41 9.44 -6.74
C LEU A 29 -30.93 9.89 -8.09
N ALA A 30 -32.19 10.36 -8.15
CA ALA A 30 -32.77 10.91 -9.38
C ALA A 30 -32.03 12.19 -9.85
N ALA A 31 -31.65 13.07 -8.91
CA ALA A 31 -30.85 14.26 -9.22
C ALA A 31 -29.45 13.87 -9.72
N HIS A 32 -28.82 12.88 -9.09
CA HIS A 32 -27.52 12.35 -9.50
C HIS A 32 -27.56 11.75 -10.91
N GLN A 33 -28.60 10.98 -11.27
CA GLN A 33 -28.77 10.45 -12.63
C GLN A 33 -28.78 11.56 -13.67
N LYS A 34 -29.56 12.63 -13.44
CA LYS A 34 -29.58 13.79 -14.34
C LYS A 34 -28.23 14.50 -14.44
N ALA A 35 -27.53 14.62 -13.30
CA ALA A 35 -26.19 15.20 -13.28
C ALA A 35 -25.17 14.34 -14.06
N VAL A 36 -25.26 13.02 -13.97
CA VAL A 36 -24.42 12.08 -14.75
C VAL A 36 -24.73 12.18 -16.23
N GLU A 37 -25.99 12.27 -16.63
CA GLU A 37 -26.38 12.46 -18.04
C GLU A 37 -25.82 13.77 -18.61
N ALA A 38 -25.97 14.87 -17.87
CA ALA A 38 -25.38 16.15 -18.26
C ALA A 38 -23.85 16.08 -18.35
N TRP A 39 -23.21 15.49 -17.35
CA TRP A 39 -21.75 15.31 -17.33
C TRP A 39 -21.27 14.45 -18.52
N ASN A 40 -21.95 13.34 -18.81
CA ASN A 40 -21.62 12.46 -19.93
C ASN A 40 -21.71 13.19 -21.28
N ARG A 41 -22.68 14.08 -21.43
CA ARG A 41 -22.86 14.86 -22.66
C ARG A 41 -21.85 15.99 -22.78
N ASP A 42 -21.65 16.75 -21.70
CA ASP A 42 -20.99 18.05 -21.76
C ASP A 42 -19.52 18.00 -21.34
N MET A 43 -19.15 17.12 -20.39
CA MET A 43 -17.82 17.10 -19.80
C MET A 43 -17.01 15.83 -20.08
N LYS A 44 -17.68 14.70 -20.27
CA LYS A 44 -17.00 13.41 -20.47
C LYS A 44 -16.03 13.40 -21.66
N PRO A 45 -16.34 13.96 -22.84
CA PRO A 45 -15.39 13.95 -23.96
C PRO A 45 -14.08 14.67 -23.63
N GLU A 46 -14.14 15.79 -22.90
CA GLU A 46 -12.94 16.50 -22.44
C GLU A 46 -12.22 15.74 -21.33
N ALA A 47 -12.96 15.14 -20.39
CA ALA A 47 -12.40 14.32 -19.33
C ALA A 47 -11.66 13.09 -19.91
N ASP A 48 -12.25 12.42 -20.89
CA ASP A 48 -11.63 11.27 -21.58
C ASP A 48 -10.35 11.69 -22.32
N LYS A 49 -10.36 12.85 -23.01
CA LYS A 49 -9.16 13.42 -23.66
C LYS A 49 -8.06 13.71 -22.64
N LYS A 50 -8.39 14.43 -21.56
CA LYS A 50 -7.42 14.75 -20.50
C LYS A 50 -6.90 13.50 -19.80
N THR A 51 -7.74 12.49 -19.61
CA THR A 51 -7.33 11.19 -19.07
C THR A 51 -6.33 10.50 -19.99
N ALA A 52 -6.57 10.51 -21.29
CA ALA A 52 -5.63 9.95 -22.27
C ALA A 52 -4.29 10.71 -22.28
N GLU A 53 -4.32 12.04 -22.24
CA GLU A 53 -3.12 12.88 -22.13
C GLU A 53 -2.35 12.61 -20.82
N PHE A 54 -3.05 12.50 -19.71
CA PHE A 54 -2.45 12.15 -18.41
C PHE A 54 -1.80 10.77 -18.45
N ASN A 55 -2.52 9.77 -18.97
CA ASN A 55 -1.99 8.39 -19.06
C ASN A 55 -0.77 8.31 -19.97
N ALA A 56 -0.77 9.05 -21.10
CA ALA A 56 0.39 9.12 -22.00
C ALA A 56 1.60 9.80 -21.31
N ALA A 57 1.37 10.90 -20.60
CA ALA A 57 2.42 11.58 -19.84
C ALA A 57 2.97 10.68 -18.71
N MET A 58 2.10 9.96 -18.02
CA MET A 58 2.49 9.01 -16.96
C MET A 58 3.27 7.84 -17.55
N ALA A 59 2.80 7.23 -18.64
CA ALA A 59 3.52 6.14 -19.31
C ALA A 59 4.94 6.58 -19.70
N LYS A 60 5.09 7.79 -20.27
CA LYS A 60 6.40 8.35 -20.59
C LYS A 60 7.27 8.55 -19.35
N ALA A 61 6.70 9.07 -18.26
CA ALA A 61 7.42 9.28 -17.00
C ALA A 61 7.88 7.96 -16.37
N LEU A 62 7.18 6.85 -16.66
CA LEU A 62 7.50 5.52 -16.16
C LEU A 62 8.42 4.68 -17.09
N GLU A 63 8.78 5.19 -18.27
CA GLU A 63 9.74 4.53 -19.15
C GLU A 63 11.05 4.10 -18.46
N PRO A 64 11.63 4.87 -17.50
CA PRO A 64 12.80 4.44 -16.73
C PRO A 64 12.59 3.17 -15.91
N LEU A 65 11.34 2.74 -15.68
CA LEU A 65 11.01 1.48 -15.01
C LEU A 65 10.87 0.30 -15.98
N SER A 66 11.15 0.50 -17.27
CA SER A 66 11.26 -0.64 -18.19
C SER A 66 12.43 -1.55 -17.77
N PRO A 67 12.30 -2.88 -17.92
CA PRO A 67 13.39 -3.82 -17.55
C PRO A 67 14.72 -3.51 -18.21
N GLN A 68 14.70 -3.00 -19.45
CA GLN A 68 15.90 -2.60 -20.16
C GLN A 68 16.52 -1.35 -19.51
N ALA A 69 15.73 -0.30 -19.25
CA ALA A 69 16.23 0.92 -18.62
C ALA A 69 16.77 0.67 -17.20
N LEU A 70 16.13 -0.21 -16.42
CA LEU A 70 16.61 -0.61 -15.10
C LEU A 70 18.01 -1.26 -15.18
N ARG A 71 18.22 -2.15 -16.17
CA ARG A 71 19.54 -2.78 -16.38
C ARG A 71 20.59 -1.79 -16.87
N ASP A 72 20.26 -1.00 -17.89
CA ASP A 72 21.21 -0.05 -18.52
C ASP A 72 21.67 1.01 -17.53
N ASN A 73 20.78 1.47 -16.66
CA ASN A 73 21.08 2.44 -15.61
C ASN A 73 21.64 1.79 -14.33
N ARG A 74 21.80 0.47 -14.29
CA ARG A 74 22.30 -0.28 -13.12
C ARG A 74 21.52 0.02 -11.86
N ILE A 75 20.20 0.02 -11.97
CA ILE A 75 19.31 0.22 -10.82
C ILE A 75 19.28 -1.05 -9.98
N ASP A 76 19.59 -0.93 -8.69
CA ASP A 76 19.59 -2.05 -7.75
C ASP A 76 18.22 -2.26 -7.10
N ALA A 77 17.46 -1.17 -6.91
CA ALA A 77 16.15 -1.24 -6.26
C ALA A 77 15.13 -0.27 -6.85
N VAL A 78 13.85 -0.66 -6.82
CA VAL A 78 12.71 0.21 -7.09
C VAL A 78 11.85 0.30 -5.83
N ILE A 79 11.47 1.53 -5.46
CA ILE A 79 10.66 1.82 -4.28
C ILE A 79 9.32 2.40 -4.71
N PHE A 80 8.23 1.74 -4.34
CA PHE A 80 6.88 2.29 -4.44
C PHE A 80 6.47 2.82 -3.06
N CYS A 81 6.63 4.14 -2.89
CA CYS A 81 6.31 4.84 -1.66
C CYS A 81 4.98 5.58 -1.82
N ASN A 82 3.92 5.08 -1.20
CA ASN A 82 2.55 5.62 -1.25
C ASN A 82 1.99 5.76 -2.69
N THR A 83 2.44 4.91 -3.62
CA THR A 83 1.83 4.82 -4.94
C THR A 83 0.51 4.06 -4.86
N SER A 84 -0.45 4.36 -5.73
CA SER A 84 -1.72 3.64 -5.81
C SER A 84 -2.27 3.61 -7.23
N GLY A 85 -3.24 2.73 -7.49
CA GLY A 85 -3.97 2.64 -8.75
C GLY A 85 -3.20 1.93 -9.87
N ALA A 86 -3.71 2.07 -11.08
CA ALA A 86 -3.15 1.42 -12.26
C ALA A 86 -2.01 2.26 -12.84
N LEU A 87 -0.78 1.97 -12.45
CA LEU A 87 0.40 2.59 -13.06
C LEU A 87 0.66 1.95 -14.43
N PRO A 88 0.76 2.74 -15.54
CA PRO A 88 1.07 2.21 -16.86
C PRO A 88 2.57 1.90 -17.00
N LEU A 89 3.06 0.89 -16.27
CA LEU A 89 4.43 0.41 -16.43
C LEU A 89 4.63 -0.11 -17.87
N PRO A 90 5.78 0.18 -18.50
CA PRO A 90 6.04 -0.20 -19.88
C PRO A 90 5.97 -1.71 -20.14
N ASP A 91 6.41 -2.50 -19.15
CA ASP A 91 6.40 -3.96 -19.19
C ASP A 91 6.34 -4.49 -17.75
N LEU A 92 5.12 -4.76 -17.29
CA LEU A 92 4.90 -5.18 -15.91
C LEU A 92 5.43 -6.60 -15.63
N GLU A 93 5.27 -7.51 -16.57
CA GLU A 93 5.79 -8.87 -16.45
C GLU A 93 7.33 -8.85 -16.45
N GLY A 94 7.91 -8.10 -17.38
CA GLY A 94 9.35 -7.87 -17.41
C GLY A 94 9.90 -7.19 -16.18
N PHE A 95 9.14 -6.26 -15.56
CA PHE A 95 9.49 -5.65 -14.28
C PHE A 95 9.56 -6.69 -13.15
N ALA A 96 8.52 -7.55 -13.03
CA ALA A 96 8.53 -8.64 -12.04
C ALA A 96 9.70 -9.63 -12.30
N ASN A 97 10.00 -9.91 -13.56
CA ASN A 97 11.13 -10.74 -13.94
C ASN A 97 12.48 -10.06 -13.65
N TRP A 98 12.59 -8.74 -13.77
CA TRP A 98 13.78 -7.99 -13.36
C TRP A 98 14.03 -8.16 -11.85
N VAL A 99 12.99 -8.03 -11.01
CA VAL A 99 13.11 -8.33 -9.57
C VAL A 99 13.58 -9.77 -9.38
N LYS A 100 12.93 -10.75 -10.04
CA LYS A 100 13.28 -12.18 -9.93
C LYS A 100 14.71 -12.49 -10.33
N SER A 101 15.31 -11.67 -11.19
CA SER A 101 16.70 -11.81 -11.68
C SER A 101 17.74 -11.12 -10.80
N GLY A 102 17.38 -10.64 -9.61
CA GLY A 102 18.31 -10.05 -8.66
C GLY A 102 18.01 -8.60 -8.25
N GLY A 103 17.03 -7.94 -8.88
CA GLY A 103 16.57 -6.62 -8.46
C GLY A 103 15.86 -6.63 -7.10
N ALA A 104 15.84 -5.50 -6.42
CA ALA A 104 15.11 -5.32 -5.19
C ALA A 104 13.81 -4.53 -5.41
N PHE A 105 12.72 -4.96 -4.79
CA PHE A 105 11.48 -4.19 -4.73
C PHE A 105 11.14 -3.83 -3.29
N ILE A 106 10.84 -2.56 -3.06
CA ILE A 106 10.38 -2.06 -1.76
C ILE A 106 9.00 -1.41 -1.93
N GLY A 107 8.01 -1.91 -1.23
CA GLY A 107 6.67 -1.32 -1.20
C GLY A 107 6.34 -0.73 0.18
N MET A 108 5.73 0.44 0.20
CA MET A 108 5.33 1.10 1.43
C MET A 108 3.88 1.54 1.32
N HIS A 109 3.13 1.30 2.37
CA HIS A 109 1.74 1.72 2.58
C HIS A 109 0.87 1.47 1.32
N ALA A 110 0.40 2.51 0.63
CA ALA A 110 -0.43 2.37 -0.56
C ALA A 110 0.23 1.60 -1.72
N GLY A 111 1.51 1.22 -1.59
CA GLY A 111 2.18 0.37 -2.56
C GLY A 111 1.47 -0.96 -2.83
N SER A 112 0.67 -1.49 -1.88
CA SER A 112 -0.16 -2.69 -2.10
C SER A 112 -1.53 -2.42 -2.76
N ASP A 113 -1.95 -1.15 -2.87
CA ASP A 113 -3.10 -0.70 -3.68
C ASP A 113 -2.70 -0.39 -5.13
N THR A 114 -1.39 -0.34 -5.39
CA THR A 114 -0.84 -0.18 -6.74
C THR A 114 -0.99 -1.49 -7.50
N LEU A 115 -1.47 -1.41 -8.76
CA LEU A 115 -1.56 -2.56 -9.67
C LEU A 115 -2.26 -3.79 -9.05
N LYS A 116 -3.18 -3.58 -8.11
CA LYS A 116 -3.82 -4.62 -7.30
C LYS A 116 -4.63 -5.64 -8.09
N ASP A 117 -4.99 -5.32 -9.32
CA ASP A 117 -5.70 -6.20 -10.23
C ASP A 117 -4.75 -6.91 -11.22
N SER A 118 -3.44 -6.76 -11.05
CA SER A 118 -2.42 -7.26 -11.95
C SER A 118 -1.64 -8.41 -11.31
N LEU A 119 -1.86 -9.64 -11.83
CA LEU A 119 -1.24 -10.86 -11.28
C LEU A 119 0.29 -10.80 -11.16
N PRO A 120 1.07 -10.34 -12.16
CA PRO A 120 2.52 -10.29 -12.02
C PRO A 120 2.99 -9.45 -10.83
N PHE A 121 2.31 -8.32 -10.55
CA PHE A 121 2.64 -7.47 -9.44
C PHE A 121 2.18 -8.02 -8.10
N THR A 122 0.91 -8.45 -8.02
CA THR A 122 0.34 -8.98 -6.78
C THR A 122 0.98 -10.29 -6.35
N ASP A 123 1.39 -11.13 -7.31
CA ASP A 123 2.16 -12.34 -7.01
C ASP A 123 3.57 -12.00 -6.51
N MET A 124 4.25 -11.03 -7.15
CA MET A 124 5.56 -10.52 -6.70
C MET A 124 5.48 -9.98 -5.27
N LEU A 125 4.51 -9.12 -4.97
CA LEU A 125 4.34 -8.50 -3.66
C LEU A 125 3.84 -9.48 -2.60
N CYS A 126 3.09 -10.51 -3.02
CA CYS A 126 2.51 -11.53 -2.17
C CYS A 126 1.54 -11.00 -1.11
N GLY A 127 0.70 -10.06 -1.50
CA GLY A 127 -0.34 -9.44 -0.67
C GLY A 127 -0.96 -8.25 -1.39
N THR A 128 -2.24 -8.01 -1.16
CA THR A 128 -2.98 -6.95 -1.85
C THR A 128 -3.83 -6.19 -0.85
N PHE A 129 -3.85 -4.86 -0.96
CA PHE A 129 -4.72 -4.01 -0.18
C PHE A 129 -6.20 -4.41 -0.37
N ASP A 130 -6.91 -4.59 0.74
CA ASP A 130 -8.34 -4.92 0.76
C ASP A 130 -9.20 -3.79 1.34
N GLY A 131 -8.61 -2.97 2.21
CA GLY A 131 -9.28 -1.84 2.83
C GLY A 131 -8.59 -1.40 4.12
N HIS A 132 -9.15 -0.37 4.71
CA HIS A 132 -8.77 0.16 6.03
C HIS A 132 -9.98 0.76 6.73
N GLY A 133 -9.89 0.97 8.03
CA GLY A 133 -10.82 1.76 8.81
C GLY A 133 -10.23 3.14 9.16
N PRO A 134 -10.77 3.83 10.17
CA PRO A 134 -10.15 5.04 10.68
C PRO A 134 -8.77 4.77 11.27
N GLN A 135 -7.93 5.81 11.32
CA GLN A 135 -6.64 5.77 12.01
C GLN A 135 -6.85 5.53 13.50
N VAL A 136 -6.16 4.54 14.05
CA VAL A 136 -6.37 4.05 15.43
C VAL A 136 -5.03 3.63 16.06
N PRO A 137 -4.96 3.52 17.40
CA PRO A 137 -3.84 2.86 18.07
C PRO A 137 -3.72 1.40 17.62
N ALA A 138 -2.49 0.90 17.50
CA ALA A 138 -2.24 -0.49 17.15
C ALA A 138 -1.05 -1.06 17.93
N THR A 139 -1.12 -2.36 18.20
CA THR A 139 0.00 -3.12 18.78
C THR A 139 0.46 -4.17 17.78
N LEU A 140 1.71 -4.06 17.38
CA LEU A 140 2.34 -4.97 16.46
C LEU A 140 3.20 -5.98 17.22
N HIS A 141 3.23 -7.21 16.73
CA HIS A 141 4.04 -8.30 17.23
C HIS A 141 5.13 -8.65 16.23
N ALA A 142 6.34 -8.91 16.72
CA ALA A 142 7.41 -9.36 15.85
C ALA A 142 7.14 -10.78 15.35
N GLY A 143 7.15 -10.93 14.04
CA GLY A 143 7.22 -12.23 13.36
C GLY A 143 8.66 -12.73 13.30
N ASP A 144 9.61 -11.79 13.21
CA ASP A 144 11.04 -12.03 13.29
C ASP A 144 11.76 -10.81 13.89
N LYS A 145 12.14 -10.91 15.16
CA LYS A 145 12.80 -9.81 15.85
C LYS A 145 14.29 -9.63 15.49
N GLU A 146 14.91 -10.67 14.94
CA GLU A 146 16.32 -10.64 14.53
C GLU A 146 16.49 -10.14 13.10
N HIS A 147 15.38 -10.05 12.33
CA HIS A 147 15.45 -9.58 10.95
C HIS A 147 15.76 -8.07 10.93
N PRO A 148 16.64 -7.58 10.00
CA PRO A 148 16.97 -6.16 9.91
C PRO A 148 15.76 -5.24 9.79
N ALA A 149 14.71 -5.68 9.08
CA ALA A 149 13.44 -4.95 8.97
C ALA A 149 12.62 -4.92 10.26
N ASN A 150 13.02 -5.58 11.35
CA ASN A 150 12.47 -5.30 12.67
C ASN A 150 12.86 -3.89 13.15
N GLY A 151 14.02 -3.37 12.71
CA GLY A 151 14.50 -2.04 13.09
C GLY A 151 15.07 -1.97 14.51
N ASN A 152 15.42 -3.12 15.09
CA ASN A 152 15.86 -3.27 16.49
C ASN A 152 14.79 -2.80 17.51
N ILE A 153 13.51 -2.87 17.15
CA ILE A 153 12.39 -2.47 18.01
C ILE A 153 12.10 -3.55 19.07
N GLY A 154 12.31 -4.82 18.72
CA GLY A 154 12.12 -5.95 19.63
C GLY A 154 10.83 -6.73 19.36
N ASP A 155 10.20 -7.26 20.42
CA ASP A 155 9.06 -8.18 20.28
C ASP A 155 7.73 -7.47 20.05
N ILE A 156 7.58 -6.24 20.55
CA ILE A 156 6.31 -5.46 20.51
C ILE A 156 6.60 -4.04 20.02
N TRP A 157 5.78 -3.57 19.11
CA TRP A 157 5.79 -2.19 18.64
C TRP A 157 4.41 -1.57 18.79
N ALA A 158 4.29 -0.55 19.65
CA ALA A 158 3.05 0.18 19.88
C ALA A 158 3.04 1.47 19.05
N LEU A 159 1.95 1.64 18.31
CA LEU A 159 1.65 2.86 17.56
C LEU A 159 0.51 3.58 18.26
N SER A 160 0.68 4.89 18.51
CA SER A 160 -0.40 5.72 19.11
C SER A 160 -1.54 5.95 18.15
N GLN A 161 -1.22 6.08 16.86
CA GLN A 161 -2.22 6.19 15.79
C GLN A 161 -1.57 5.87 14.42
N GLU A 162 -2.25 5.03 13.64
CA GLU A 162 -1.90 4.77 12.24
C GLU A 162 -3.12 4.23 11.46
N GLU A 163 -3.04 4.27 10.13
CA GLU A 163 -4.01 3.64 9.25
C GLU A 163 -3.64 2.18 9.04
N MET A 164 -4.35 1.29 9.72
CA MET A 164 -4.05 -0.14 9.64
C MET A 164 -4.75 -0.79 8.45
N TYR A 165 -3.98 -1.41 7.55
CA TYR A 165 -4.49 -2.07 6.36
C TYR A 165 -4.98 -3.48 6.64
N LEU A 166 -6.09 -3.83 5.99
CA LEU A 166 -6.48 -5.20 5.72
C LEU A 166 -5.80 -5.64 4.43
N ILE A 167 -5.12 -6.77 4.48
CA ILE A 167 -4.42 -7.35 3.35
C ILE A 167 -5.09 -8.68 3.00
N LYS A 168 -5.42 -8.85 1.72
CA LYS A 168 -5.91 -10.11 1.15
C LYS A 168 -4.85 -10.81 0.31
N ASN A 169 -5.12 -12.07 -0.01
CA ASN A 169 -4.30 -12.89 -0.91
C ASN A 169 -2.83 -13.06 -0.46
N GLN A 170 -2.52 -12.83 0.83
CA GLN A 170 -1.19 -13.12 1.33
C GLN A 170 -0.98 -14.64 1.45
N LYS A 171 0.04 -15.14 0.78
CA LYS A 171 0.49 -16.54 0.86
C LYS A 171 1.56 -16.63 1.94
N ARG A 172 1.16 -17.00 3.16
CA ARG A 172 2.04 -17.05 4.33
C ARG A 172 3.20 -18.04 4.19
N ASP A 173 3.02 -19.05 3.36
CA ASP A 173 4.04 -20.03 3.00
C ASP A 173 5.08 -19.54 1.99
N GLN A 174 4.94 -18.30 1.50
CA GLN A 174 5.84 -17.67 0.54
C GLN A 174 6.51 -16.40 1.08
N VAL A 175 6.18 -15.98 2.29
CA VAL A 175 6.71 -14.76 2.90
C VAL A 175 7.25 -15.02 4.30
N ARG A 176 8.25 -14.25 4.69
CA ARG A 176 8.66 -14.11 6.07
C ARG A 176 7.99 -12.89 6.67
N SER A 177 7.13 -13.11 7.65
CA SER A 177 6.50 -12.04 8.41
C SER A 177 7.54 -11.38 9.31
N VAL A 178 7.62 -10.05 9.27
CA VAL A 178 8.44 -9.23 10.17
C VAL A 178 7.58 -8.62 11.26
N TRP A 179 6.46 -8.02 10.87
CA TRP A 179 5.48 -7.47 11.80
C TRP A 179 4.06 -7.92 11.45
N PHE A 180 3.26 -8.22 12.46
CA PHE A 180 1.86 -8.59 12.33
C PHE A 180 1.04 -8.14 13.54
N MET A 181 -0.28 -8.13 13.41
CA MET A 181 -1.22 -7.95 14.52
C MET A 181 -1.97 -9.25 14.80
N ARG A 182 -2.26 -9.53 16.08
CA ARG A 182 -3.14 -10.63 16.52
C ARG A 182 -4.62 -10.22 16.53
N HIS A 183 -4.88 -8.93 16.57
CA HIS A 183 -6.21 -8.33 16.51
C HIS A 183 -6.11 -7.10 15.64
N HIS A 184 -7.01 -6.99 14.67
CA HIS A 184 -7.09 -5.79 13.84
C HIS A 184 -7.97 -4.74 14.55
N PRO A 185 -7.45 -3.53 14.86
CA PRO A 185 -8.18 -2.57 15.69
C PRO A 185 -9.51 -2.09 15.07
N ASN A 186 -9.64 -2.14 13.74
CA ASN A 186 -10.90 -1.82 13.06
C ASN A 186 -11.80 -3.04 12.84
N LYS A 187 -11.41 -4.23 13.34
CA LYS A 187 -12.19 -5.48 13.28
C LYS A 187 -12.05 -6.23 14.61
N PRO A 188 -12.54 -5.66 15.73
CA PRO A 188 -12.30 -6.18 17.07
C PRO A 188 -12.89 -7.60 17.29
N GLU A 189 -13.90 -7.99 16.51
CA GLU A 189 -14.51 -9.32 16.58
C GLU A 189 -13.66 -10.40 15.91
N GLU A 190 -12.73 -10.01 15.03
CA GLU A 190 -11.89 -10.94 14.30
C GLU A 190 -10.54 -11.13 15.03
N LYS A 191 -10.22 -12.36 15.39
CA LYS A 191 -8.90 -12.76 15.91
C LYS A 191 -8.15 -13.49 14.82
N GLY A 192 -6.83 -13.31 14.82
CA GLY A 192 -6.00 -14.03 13.86
C GLY A 192 -4.72 -13.29 13.51
N PHE A 193 -4.19 -13.65 12.38
CA PHE A 193 -2.98 -13.07 11.85
C PHE A 193 -3.31 -11.98 10.83
N PHE A 194 -2.96 -10.74 11.14
CA PHE A 194 -3.09 -9.60 10.23
C PHE A 194 -1.69 -9.09 9.88
N PRO A 195 -1.22 -9.31 8.64
CA PRO A 195 0.12 -8.93 8.25
C PRO A 195 0.30 -7.41 8.21
N VAL A 196 1.44 -6.94 8.69
CA VAL A 196 1.82 -5.53 8.69
C VAL A 196 3.07 -5.29 7.85
N ALA A 197 4.11 -6.11 8.03
CA ALA A 197 5.30 -6.04 7.20
C ALA A 197 5.87 -7.44 6.96
N TRP A 198 6.39 -7.64 5.75
CA TRP A 198 6.99 -8.91 5.35
C TRP A 198 8.11 -8.74 4.35
N VAL A 199 8.90 -9.78 4.24
CA VAL A 199 9.94 -9.93 3.24
C VAL A 199 9.75 -11.21 2.46
N ARG A 200 10.26 -11.24 1.25
CA ARG A 200 10.22 -12.40 0.35
C ARG A 200 11.46 -12.49 -0.50
N GLY A 201 12.04 -13.70 -0.60
CA GLY A 201 12.94 -14.05 -1.69
C GLY A 201 12.14 -14.35 -2.95
N LEU A 202 12.54 -13.83 -4.09
CA LEU A 202 11.90 -14.05 -5.38
C LEU A 202 12.98 -14.34 -6.43
N GLY A 203 13.30 -15.62 -6.67
CA GLY A 203 14.47 -15.98 -7.44
C GLY A 203 15.75 -15.48 -6.77
N GLU A 204 16.55 -14.72 -7.49
CA GLU A 204 17.75 -14.06 -6.96
C GLU A 204 17.44 -12.70 -6.29
N GLY A 205 16.25 -12.17 -6.50
CA GLY A 205 15.86 -10.86 -5.99
C GLY A 205 15.12 -10.91 -4.65
N ARG A 206 14.78 -9.73 -4.14
CA ARG A 206 14.20 -9.57 -2.81
C ARG A 206 13.07 -8.53 -2.82
N VAL A 207 12.04 -8.82 -2.06
CA VAL A 207 10.88 -7.94 -1.87
C VAL A 207 10.73 -7.62 -0.39
N PHE A 208 10.65 -6.36 -0.05
CA PHE A 208 10.27 -5.87 1.27
C PHE A 208 9.01 -5.03 1.15
N TYR A 209 8.04 -5.28 2.03
CA TYR A 209 6.82 -4.48 2.09
C TYR A 209 6.43 -4.17 3.54
N THR A 210 5.88 -2.97 3.73
CA THR A 210 5.24 -2.56 5.00
C THR A 210 3.93 -1.82 4.71
N THR A 211 2.88 -2.11 5.48
CA THR A 211 1.59 -1.40 5.42
C THR A 211 1.64 -0.03 6.08
N LEU A 212 2.69 0.25 6.87
CA LEU A 212 2.85 1.49 7.62
C LEU A 212 3.29 2.64 6.72
N GLY A 213 2.96 3.87 7.10
CA GLY A 213 3.46 5.07 6.42
C GLY A 213 2.41 6.09 6.00
N HIS A 214 1.16 5.97 6.49
CA HIS A 214 0.11 6.95 6.21
C HIS A 214 0.39 8.29 6.90
N ARG A 215 0.72 8.24 8.18
CA ARG A 215 0.85 9.44 9.00
C ARG A 215 2.20 10.12 8.82
N GLU A 216 2.17 11.46 8.68
CA GLU A 216 3.38 12.29 8.58
C GLU A 216 4.27 12.16 9.81
N ASP A 217 3.68 11.94 11.00
CA ASP A 217 4.41 11.82 12.26
C ASP A 217 5.12 10.46 12.44
N LEU A 218 5.00 9.51 11.50
CA LEU A 218 5.91 8.39 11.36
C LEU A 218 7.19 8.78 10.61
N TRP A 219 7.09 9.69 9.63
CA TRP A 219 8.22 10.10 8.80
C TRP A 219 9.07 11.18 9.44
N SER A 220 8.41 12.19 10.02
CA SER A 220 9.07 13.35 10.62
C SER A 220 9.53 13.06 12.05
N THR A 221 10.77 13.41 12.34
CA THR A 221 11.33 13.40 13.72
C THR A 221 11.27 14.77 14.40
N ASP A 222 10.64 15.76 13.74
CA ASP A 222 10.44 17.09 14.34
C ASP A 222 9.44 16.99 15.51
N PRO A 223 9.83 17.27 16.75
CA PRO A 223 8.92 17.23 17.90
C PRO A 223 7.84 18.32 17.83
N ALA A 224 8.06 19.39 17.06
CA ALA A 224 7.12 20.49 16.87
C ALA A 224 6.15 20.26 15.71
N LEU A 225 6.18 19.10 15.05
CA LEU A 225 5.27 18.78 13.95
C LEU A 225 3.82 18.98 14.40
N LYS A 226 3.08 19.86 13.69
CA LYS A 226 1.67 20.12 13.96
C LYS A 226 0.82 18.85 13.76
N GLY A 227 0.02 18.50 14.75
CA GLY A 227 -0.85 17.33 14.69
C GLY A 227 -0.13 16.00 14.98
N ARG A 228 1.10 16.03 15.52
CA ARG A 228 1.80 14.86 16.00
C ARG A 228 1.00 14.16 17.10
N ILE A 229 0.83 12.85 16.94
CA ILE A 229 0.18 11.94 17.91
C ILE A 229 1.16 10.85 18.31
N ASN A 230 1.90 10.31 17.35
CA ASN A 230 2.96 9.35 17.63
C ASN A 230 4.18 10.08 18.23
N PRO A 231 4.78 9.56 19.32
CA PRO A 231 6.03 10.09 19.84
C PRO A 231 7.15 10.12 18.77
N VAL A 232 8.14 10.99 18.96
CA VAL A 232 9.33 11.03 18.09
C VAL A 232 10.06 9.68 18.06
N GLU A 233 10.04 8.95 19.16
CA GLU A 233 10.60 7.60 19.24
C GLU A 233 9.96 6.66 18.20
N THR A 234 8.64 6.72 18.02
CA THR A 234 7.93 5.92 17.01
C THR A 234 8.39 6.28 15.59
N SER A 235 8.68 7.58 15.33
CA SER A 235 9.25 8.00 14.04
C SER A 235 10.65 7.42 13.83
N ASN A 236 11.50 7.41 14.87
CA ASN A 236 12.83 6.80 14.82
C ASN A 236 12.73 5.28 14.57
N GLN A 237 11.83 4.61 15.28
CA GLN A 237 11.55 3.18 15.09
C GLN A 237 11.10 2.87 13.67
N PHE A 238 10.16 3.67 13.12
CA PHE A 238 9.69 3.50 11.74
C PHE A 238 10.82 3.70 10.72
N ARG A 239 11.65 4.70 10.89
CA ARG A 239 12.81 4.93 10.02
C ARG A 239 13.83 3.79 10.10
N ASN A 240 14.08 3.25 11.29
CA ASN A 240 14.94 2.09 11.47
C ASN A 240 14.37 0.83 10.81
N HIS A 241 13.05 0.62 10.94
CA HIS A 241 12.32 -0.44 10.25
C HIS A 241 12.50 -0.33 8.72
N LEU A 242 12.26 0.84 8.14
CA LEU A 242 12.44 1.07 6.71
C LEU A 242 13.89 0.88 6.27
N LEU A 243 14.84 1.48 6.99
CA LEU A 243 16.27 1.37 6.67
C LEU A 243 16.73 -0.09 6.72
N GLY A 244 16.31 -0.83 7.74
CA GLY A 244 16.62 -2.26 7.87
C GLY A 244 16.06 -3.08 6.71
N GLY A 245 14.80 -2.84 6.33
CA GLY A 245 14.15 -3.51 5.20
C GLY A 245 14.81 -3.18 3.85
N ILE A 246 15.14 -1.91 3.61
CA ILE A 246 15.83 -1.46 2.39
C ILE A 246 17.22 -2.09 2.32
N ARG A 247 18.01 -2.03 3.40
CA ARG A 247 19.35 -2.63 3.44
C ARG A 247 19.32 -4.13 3.22
N TRP A 248 18.33 -4.82 3.80
CA TRP A 248 18.15 -6.25 3.55
C TRP A 248 17.79 -6.52 2.09
N ALA A 249 16.85 -5.77 1.50
CA ALA A 249 16.46 -5.94 0.11
C ALA A 249 17.63 -5.72 -0.86
N LEU A 250 18.51 -4.77 -0.56
CA LEU A 250 19.75 -4.50 -1.32
C LEU A 250 20.89 -5.49 -1.02
N GLY A 251 20.70 -6.48 -0.16
CA GLY A 251 21.77 -7.42 0.23
C GLY A 251 22.84 -6.84 1.16
N LEU A 252 22.64 -5.63 1.68
CA LEU A 252 23.59 -4.92 2.56
C LEU A 252 23.44 -5.28 4.05
N ALA A 253 22.46 -6.06 4.39
CA ALA A 253 22.25 -6.59 5.75
C ALA A 253 21.84 -8.07 5.66
N PRO A 254 22.38 -8.95 6.53
CA PRO A 254 21.98 -10.34 6.58
C PRO A 254 20.56 -10.47 7.15
N GLY A 255 19.80 -11.47 6.74
CA GLY A 255 18.46 -11.78 7.19
C GLY A 255 17.85 -12.88 6.34
N SER A 256 17.05 -13.74 6.93
CA SER A 256 16.39 -14.83 6.22
C SER A 256 15.19 -14.32 5.40
N ALA A 257 15.02 -14.88 4.20
CA ALA A 257 13.78 -14.76 3.42
C ALA A 257 12.89 -16.01 3.56
N GLU A 258 13.36 -17.05 4.26
CA GLU A 258 12.61 -18.29 4.46
C GLU A 258 11.28 -18.00 5.16
N PRO A 259 10.16 -18.49 4.64
CA PRO A 259 8.84 -18.27 5.23
C PRO A 259 8.75 -18.74 6.69
N ASN A 260 7.95 -18.01 7.49
CA ASN A 260 7.65 -18.37 8.89
C ASN A 260 6.13 -18.45 9.15
N PRO A 261 5.38 -19.34 8.46
CA PRO A 261 3.92 -19.37 8.47
C PRO A 261 3.30 -19.70 9.83
N THR A 262 4.08 -20.30 10.75
CA THR A 262 3.64 -20.66 12.11
C THR A 262 3.73 -19.54 13.12
N THR A 263 4.21 -18.37 12.72
CA THR A 263 4.22 -17.16 13.57
C THR A 263 2.77 -16.74 13.86
N ASN A 264 2.37 -16.77 15.14
CA ASN A 264 1.01 -16.48 15.63
C ASN A 264 1.00 -15.36 16.66
#